data_323fd2aac8d5540e3a6acee8bf60ad4b
#
_entry.id   323fd2aac8d5540e3a6acee8bf60ad4b
#
_cell.length_a   1.000
_cell.length_b   1.000
_cell.length_c   1.000
_cell.angle_alpha   90.00
_cell.angle_beta   90.00
_cell.angle_gamma   90.00
#
_symmetry.space_group_name_H-M   'P 1'
#
loop_
_entity.id
_entity.type
_entity.pdbx_description
1 polymer ?
#
loop_
_entity_poly.entity_id
_entity_poly.type
_entity_poly.pdbx_seq_one_letter_code
_entity_poly.pdbx_strand_id
1 'polypeptide(L)'
;RDGLKAYAVLLYAKTDKGIMSKRIADTFPEKDYIRKVYEQINYYYQMAMGDGLGCTKAFNIDEFCRNFKHFPIQVDSALKILTRAGYLEYTDEQDNASRVIFTLRRDELYYINEKDPDTEKLIRVILRSYTGLFSDYAYIDEDTLAKRSGLTRQQVYSILITLTRQHVLHYIPGKKTPYIIYTRERQDSDRIVLSKEVYEDRKASYEKRIKAMIDYAETDDKCRSRMLLYYFGEKNEHNCGQCDVCLKKHESGLRLGVFEDVRDEIFR
;
A
#
# COMPACT_ATOMS: atom_id res chain seq x y z
N ARG A 1 -21.56 -3.91 16.46
CA ARG A 1 -21.61 -2.85 17.49
C ARG A 1 -22.74 -3.19 18.44
N ASP A 2 -22.35 -3.87 19.51
CA ASP A 2 -23.22 -4.56 20.47
C ASP A 2 -23.56 -3.70 21.69
N GLY A 3 -23.09 -2.46 21.74
CA GLY A 3 -23.28 -1.54 22.89
C GLY A 3 -22.40 -1.86 24.11
N LEU A 4 -21.52 -2.84 23.99
CA LEU A 4 -20.61 -3.20 25.08
C LEU A 4 -19.46 -2.20 25.20
N LYS A 5 -18.93 -2.08 26.41
CA LYS A 5 -17.79 -1.20 26.69
C LYS A 5 -16.52 -1.79 26.07
N ALA A 6 -15.87 -1.05 25.18
CA ALA A 6 -14.60 -1.41 24.57
C ALA A 6 -13.46 -0.57 25.14
N TYR A 7 -12.28 -1.16 25.25
CA TYR A 7 -11.07 -0.49 25.69
C TYR A 7 -10.10 -0.36 24.53
N ALA A 8 -9.54 0.85 24.34
CA ALA A 8 -8.43 1.08 23.42
C ALA A 8 -7.16 1.25 24.23
N VAL A 9 -6.21 0.34 24.08
CA VAL A 9 -4.93 0.34 24.82
C VAL A 9 -3.80 0.67 23.84
N LEU A 10 -3.06 1.75 24.11
CA LEU A 10 -1.85 2.11 23.38
C LEU A 10 -0.63 1.63 24.18
N LEU A 11 0.12 0.68 23.59
CA LEU A 11 1.42 0.26 24.09
C LEU A 11 2.48 1.21 23.53
N TYR A 12 3.08 2.02 24.38
CA TYR A 12 4.08 3.01 24.00
C TYR A 12 5.33 2.87 24.85
N ALA A 13 6.49 2.78 24.20
CA ALA A 13 7.78 2.78 24.84
C ALA A 13 8.55 4.07 24.49
N LYS A 14 9.45 4.53 25.37
CA LYS A 14 10.28 5.72 25.10
C LYS A 14 11.12 5.61 23.83
N THR A 15 11.46 4.38 23.41
CA THR A 15 12.16 4.08 22.15
C THR A 15 11.32 4.38 20.91
N ASP A 16 9.98 4.35 21.01
CA ASP A 16 9.08 4.55 19.88
C ASP A 16 9.16 5.97 19.32
N LYS A 17 9.45 6.95 20.17
CA LYS A 17 9.72 8.32 19.74
C LYS A 17 10.88 8.39 18.75
N GLY A 18 11.98 7.70 19.03
CA GLY A 18 13.13 7.61 18.14
C GLY A 18 12.79 6.90 16.82
N ILE A 19 12.03 5.81 16.90
CA ILE A 19 11.58 5.05 15.73
C ILE A 19 10.66 5.90 14.84
N MET A 20 9.71 6.61 15.44
CA MET A 20 8.80 7.50 14.70
C MET A 20 9.55 8.67 14.06
N SER A 21 10.50 9.27 14.75
CA SER A 21 11.35 10.33 14.20
C SER A 21 12.19 9.84 13.03
N LYS A 22 12.76 8.65 13.12
CA LYS A 22 13.49 8.01 12.01
C LYS A 22 12.59 7.77 10.79
N ARG A 23 11.33 7.37 10.99
CA ARG A 23 10.36 7.18 9.90
C ARG A 23 10.14 8.44 9.06
N ILE A 24 10.29 9.63 9.64
CA ILE A 24 10.20 10.89 8.87
C ILE A 24 11.33 10.97 7.84
N ALA A 25 12.57 10.71 8.26
CA ALA A 25 13.74 10.72 7.38
C ALA A 25 13.66 9.61 6.31
N ASP A 26 13.16 8.43 6.68
CA ASP A 26 13.00 7.30 5.76
C ASP A 26 11.87 7.56 4.72
N THR A 27 10.78 8.25 5.13
CA THR A 27 9.65 8.57 4.24
C THR A 27 9.91 9.79 3.36
N PHE A 28 10.69 10.74 3.85
CA PHE A 28 11.07 11.95 3.14
C PHE A 28 12.60 12.11 3.15
N PRO A 29 13.32 11.26 2.40
CA PRO A 29 14.76 11.38 2.27
C PRO A 29 15.11 12.73 1.63
N GLU A 30 16.33 13.22 1.86
CA GLU A 30 16.80 14.50 1.35
C GLU A 30 16.69 14.57 -0.19
N LYS A 31 16.42 15.76 -0.72
CA LYS A 31 16.21 15.98 -2.16
C LYS A 31 17.37 15.48 -3.01
N ASP A 32 18.61 15.66 -2.52
CA ASP A 32 19.81 15.20 -3.23
C ASP A 32 19.88 13.67 -3.27
N TYR A 33 19.40 13.01 -2.23
CA TYR A 33 19.26 11.55 -2.25
C TYR A 33 18.24 11.08 -3.29
N ILE A 34 17.09 11.78 -3.41
CA ILE A 34 16.07 11.48 -4.42
C ILE A 34 16.63 11.65 -5.84
N ARG A 35 17.37 12.71 -6.08
CA ARG A 35 18.09 12.97 -7.35
C ARG A 35 19.11 11.88 -7.65
N LYS A 36 19.88 11.48 -6.64
CA LYS A 36 20.85 10.39 -6.75
C LYS A 36 20.18 9.06 -7.11
N VAL A 37 19.05 8.71 -6.47
CA VAL A 37 18.28 7.50 -6.80
C VAL A 37 17.81 7.55 -8.25
N TYR A 38 17.28 8.70 -8.72
CA TYR A 38 16.87 8.87 -10.12
C TYR A 38 18.04 8.66 -11.10
N GLU A 39 19.19 9.26 -10.85
CA GLU A 39 20.37 9.09 -11.67
C GLU A 39 20.83 7.64 -11.73
N GLN A 40 20.86 6.96 -10.59
CA GLN A 40 21.27 5.57 -10.49
C GLN A 40 20.27 4.60 -11.16
N ILE A 41 18.97 4.90 -11.18
CA ILE A 41 17.96 4.15 -11.95
C ILE A 41 18.27 4.28 -13.45
N ASN A 42 18.56 5.48 -13.92
CA ASN A 42 18.93 5.69 -15.32
C ASN A 42 20.23 4.95 -15.69
N TYR A 43 21.19 4.93 -14.77
CA TYR A 43 22.41 4.16 -14.94
C TYR A 43 22.15 2.64 -14.96
N TYR A 44 21.32 2.16 -14.05
CA TYR A 44 20.94 0.74 -13.93
C TYR A 44 20.29 0.20 -15.22
N TYR A 45 19.46 1.01 -15.86
CA TYR A 45 18.82 0.66 -17.13
C TYR A 45 19.57 1.14 -18.38
N GLN A 46 20.74 1.74 -18.21
CA GLN A 46 21.54 2.31 -19.32
C GLN A 46 20.70 3.25 -20.22
N MET A 47 19.85 4.05 -19.59
CA MET A 47 18.97 4.98 -20.30
C MET A 47 19.79 6.18 -20.78
N ALA A 48 19.74 6.52 -22.07
CA ALA A 48 20.42 7.70 -22.60
C ALA A 48 19.66 9.00 -22.28
N MET A 49 20.35 10.13 -22.29
CA MET A 49 19.71 11.44 -22.10
C MET A 49 18.73 11.71 -23.25
N GLY A 50 17.55 12.19 -22.91
CA GLY A 50 16.48 12.42 -23.88
C GLY A 50 15.65 11.19 -24.26
N ASP A 51 16.06 10.01 -23.82
CA ASP A 51 15.33 8.76 -24.03
C ASP A 51 14.43 8.41 -22.83
N GLY A 52 13.66 7.34 -22.96
CA GLY A 52 12.95 6.68 -21.88
C GLY A 52 11.46 6.90 -21.87
N LEU A 53 10.92 7.95 -22.48
CA LEU A 53 9.47 8.23 -22.47
C LEU A 53 8.66 6.98 -22.88
N GLY A 54 7.76 6.54 -22.00
CA GLY A 54 6.93 5.34 -22.22
C GLY A 54 7.65 4.00 -22.01
N CYS A 55 8.96 3.99 -21.77
CA CYS A 55 9.72 2.77 -21.49
C CYS A 55 9.29 2.15 -20.16
N THR A 56 8.93 0.86 -20.19
CA THR A 56 8.61 0.07 -19.01
C THR A 56 9.74 -0.90 -18.71
N LYS A 57 10.24 -0.89 -17.48
CA LYS A 57 11.31 -1.76 -17.01
C LYS A 57 10.88 -2.50 -15.74
N ALA A 58 11.08 -3.83 -15.70
CA ALA A 58 10.92 -4.57 -14.46
C ALA A 58 11.95 -4.08 -13.43
N PHE A 59 11.52 -3.89 -12.19
CA PHE A 59 12.37 -3.34 -11.14
C PHE A 59 12.41 -4.27 -9.92
N ASN A 60 13.61 -4.62 -9.49
CA ASN A 60 13.84 -5.35 -8.26
C ASN A 60 14.56 -4.43 -7.27
N ILE A 61 13.83 -3.96 -6.26
CA ILE A 61 14.35 -3.02 -5.27
C ILE A 61 15.51 -3.60 -4.47
N ASP A 62 15.48 -4.89 -4.14
CA ASP A 62 16.52 -5.54 -3.34
C ASP A 62 17.82 -5.68 -4.15
N GLU A 63 17.71 -6.00 -5.43
CA GLU A 63 18.87 -6.05 -6.33
C GLU A 63 19.47 -4.67 -6.55
N PHE A 64 18.62 -3.67 -6.81
CA PHE A 64 19.05 -2.28 -6.93
C PHE A 64 19.77 -1.79 -5.67
N CYS A 65 19.17 -2.04 -4.49
CA CYS A 65 19.76 -1.63 -3.22
C CYS A 65 21.11 -2.31 -2.94
N ARG A 66 21.27 -3.57 -3.33
CA ARG A 66 22.57 -4.26 -3.21
C ARG A 66 23.63 -3.64 -4.12
N ASN A 67 23.27 -3.34 -5.37
CA ASN A 67 24.19 -2.77 -6.35
C ASN A 67 24.69 -1.37 -5.97
N PHE A 68 23.79 -0.55 -5.45
CA PHE A 68 24.07 0.86 -5.14
C PHE A 68 24.23 1.16 -3.64
N LYS A 69 24.19 0.13 -2.78
CA LYS A 69 24.36 0.21 -1.32
C LYS A 69 23.33 1.16 -0.65
N HIS A 70 22.07 0.94 -0.96
CA HIS A 70 20.94 1.67 -0.38
C HIS A 70 20.12 0.83 0.57
N PHE A 71 19.28 1.51 1.37
CA PHE A 71 18.23 0.87 2.15
C PHE A 71 16.91 0.87 1.37
N PRO A 72 16.22 -0.30 1.25
CA PRO A 72 14.99 -0.43 0.45
C PRO A 72 13.90 0.60 0.80
N ILE A 73 13.70 0.90 2.08
CA ILE A 73 12.67 1.85 2.55
C ILE A 73 12.90 3.25 1.96
N GLN A 74 14.16 3.71 1.93
CA GLN A 74 14.49 5.05 1.42
C GLN A 74 14.39 5.11 -0.11
N VAL A 75 14.76 4.04 -0.80
CA VAL A 75 14.59 3.94 -2.27
C VAL A 75 13.11 3.90 -2.64
N ASP A 76 12.30 3.09 -1.97
CA ASP A 76 10.86 3.04 -2.16
C ASP A 76 10.21 4.43 -1.97
N SER A 77 10.59 5.13 -0.91
CA SER A 77 10.12 6.49 -0.65
C SER A 77 10.55 7.48 -1.74
N ALA A 78 11.80 7.41 -2.19
CA ALA A 78 12.31 8.25 -3.28
C ALA A 78 11.56 8.00 -4.59
N LEU A 79 11.30 6.73 -4.94
CA LEU A 79 10.53 6.35 -6.12
C LEU A 79 9.08 6.87 -6.05
N LYS A 80 8.43 6.75 -4.90
CA LYS A 80 7.08 7.29 -4.67
C LYS A 80 7.03 8.81 -4.79
N ILE A 81 8.09 9.52 -4.37
CA ILE A 81 8.20 10.98 -4.53
C ILE A 81 8.42 11.33 -6.02
N LEU A 82 9.30 10.64 -6.73
CA LEU A 82 9.53 10.82 -8.16
C LEU A 82 8.28 10.55 -8.99
N THR A 83 7.49 9.55 -8.60
CA THR A 83 6.18 9.25 -9.21
C THR A 83 5.21 10.42 -9.05
N ARG A 84 5.10 10.97 -7.84
CA ARG A 84 4.26 12.15 -7.58
C ARG A 84 4.74 13.40 -8.31
N ALA A 85 6.05 13.52 -8.50
CA ALA A 85 6.65 14.61 -9.27
C ALA A 85 6.50 14.42 -10.80
N GLY A 86 6.00 13.25 -11.25
CA GLY A 86 5.73 12.94 -12.65
C GLY A 86 6.98 12.69 -13.48
N TYR A 87 8.07 12.20 -12.90
CA TYR A 87 9.27 11.78 -13.63
C TYR A 87 9.25 10.33 -14.05
N LEU A 88 8.62 9.49 -13.25
CA LEU A 88 8.43 8.08 -13.51
C LEU A 88 7.13 7.62 -12.82
N GLU A 89 6.64 6.46 -13.19
CA GLU A 89 5.59 5.74 -12.47
C GLU A 89 6.22 4.48 -11.89
N TYR A 90 6.16 4.35 -10.57
CA TYR A 90 6.62 3.17 -9.85
C TYR A 90 5.42 2.45 -9.26
N THR A 91 5.25 1.20 -9.64
CA THR A 91 4.23 0.32 -9.08
C THR A 91 4.90 -0.73 -8.22
N ASP A 92 4.44 -0.85 -6.99
CA ASP A 92 4.86 -1.93 -6.12
C ASP A 92 4.02 -3.21 -6.37
N GLU A 93 4.37 -4.33 -5.71
CA GLU A 93 3.73 -5.63 -5.95
C GLU A 93 2.23 -5.67 -5.68
N GLN A 94 1.69 -4.74 -4.89
CA GLN A 94 0.28 -4.76 -4.47
C GLN A 94 -0.68 -4.26 -5.55
N ASP A 95 -0.22 -3.39 -6.45
CA ASP A 95 -1.07 -2.81 -7.50
C ASP A 95 -1.16 -3.67 -8.78
N ASN A 96 -0.45 -4.79 -8.82
CA ASN A 96 -0.32 -5.63 -10.01
C ASN A 96 -1.11 -6.94 -9.95
N ALA A 97 -2.23 -6.97 -9.25
CA ALA A 97 -3.12 -8.13 -9.27
C ALA A 97 -3.63 -8.43 -10.69
N SER A 98 -3.68 -9.71 -11.01
CA SER A 98 -4.29 -10.16 -12.26
C SER A 98 -5.74 -9.69 -12.35
N ARG A 99 -6.17 -9.32 -13.54
CA ARG A 99 -7.54 -8.84 -13.75
C ARG A 99 -8.12 -9.36 -15.05
N VAL A 100 -9.44 -9.54 -15.05
CA VAL A 100 -10.18 -10.09 -16.17
C VAL A 100 -11.49 -9.35 -16.38
N ILE A 101 -11.87 -9.17 -17.63
CA ILE A 101 -13.20 -8.71 -18.06
C ILE A 101 -13.68 -9.59 -19.21
N PHE A 102 -14.94 -10.01 -19.21
CA PHE A 102 -15.52 -10.70 -20.35
C PHE A 102 -15.88 -9.71 -21.46
N THR A 103 -15.44 -9.99 -22.67
CA THR A 103 -15.73 -9.20 -23.88
C THR A 103 -16.99 -9.69 -24.58
N LEU A 104 -17.34 -10.95 -24.38
CA LEU A 104 -18.58 -11.55 -24.87
C LEU A 104 -19.71 -11.33 -23.87
N ARG A 105 -20.94 -11.35 -24.37
CA ARG A 105 -22.15 -11.33 -23.54
C ARG A 105 -22.36 -12.68 -22.87
N ARG A 106 -23.14 -12.67 -21.79
CA ARG A 106 -23.37 -13.86 -20.96
C ARG A 106 -24.03 -15.02 -21.71
N ASP A 107 -24.89 -14.73 -22.63
CA ASP A 107 -25.56 -15.67 -23.50
C ASP A 107 -24.64 -16.28 -24.57
N GLU A 108 -23.68 -15.51 -25.06
CA GLU A 108 -22.70 -15.99 -26.04
C GLU A 108 -21.70 -16.97 -25.45
N LEU A 109 -21.47 -16.94 -24.13
CA LEU A 109 -20.58 -17.88 -23.45
C LEU A 109 -21.05 -19.35 -23.51
N TYR A 110 -22.35 -19.60 -23.70
CA TYR A 110 -22.88 -20.95 -23.84
C TYR A 110 -22.38 -21.66 -25.11
N TYR A 111 -22.07 -20.93 -26.16
CA TYR A 111 -21.61 -21.49 -27.44
C TYR A 111 -20.10 -21.82 -27.47
N ILE A 112 -19.35 -21.41 -26.47
CA ILE A 112 -17.89 -21.63 -26.41
C ILE A 112 -17.55 -22.97 -25.74
N ASN A 113 -18.45 -23.52 -24.97
CA ASN A 113 -18.21 -24.59 -24.00
C ASN A 113 -18.09 -25.99 -24.59
N GLU A 114 -18.24 -26.19 -25.91
CA GLU A 114 -18.35 -27.54 -26.45
C GLU A 114 -17.03 -28.28 -26.72
N LYS A 115 -15.85 -27.62 -26.55
CA LYS A 115 -14.58 -28.20 -27.06
C LYS A 115 -13.53 -28.56 -26.00
N ASP A 116 -13.57 -27.97 -24.80
CA ASP A 116 -12.54 -28.22 -23.77
C ASP A 116 -13.15 -28.18 -22.35
N PRO A 117 -13.26 -29.35 -21.68
CA PRO A 117 -13.81 -29.43 -20.33
C PRO A 117 -13.11 -28.57 -19.29
N ASP A 118 -11.81 -28.39 -19.41
CA ASP A 118 -11.02 -27.60 -18.46
C ASP A 118 -11.30 -26.10 -18.62
N THR A 119 -11.46 -25.63 -19.84
CA THR A 119 -11.87 -24.26 -20.17
C THR A 119 -13.26 -23.95 -19.62
N GLU A 120 -14.24 -24.84 -19.85
CA GLU A 120 -15.59 -24.68 -19.32
C GLU A 120 -15.59 -24.59 -17.80
N LYS A 121 -14.87 -25.51 -17.16
CA LYS A 121 -14.73 -25.57 -15.69
C LYS A 121 -14.14 -24.29 -15.14
N LEU A 122 -13.08 -23.76 -15.78
CA LEU A 122 -12.43 -22.52 -15.37
C LEU A 122 -13.38 -21.32 -15.50
N ILE A 123 -14.10 -21.18 -16.63
CA ILE A 123 -15.08 -20.11 -16.83
C ILE A 123 -16.16 -20.15 -15.75
N ARG A 124 -16.71 -21.33 -15.43
CA ARG A 124 -17.70 -21.48 -14.35
C ARG A 124 -17.15 -21.06 -13.00
N VAL A 125 -15.90 -21.40 -12.68
CA VAL A 125 -15.25 -21.02 -11.44
C VAL A 125 -15.06 -19.50 -11.38
N ILE A 126 -14.63 -18.85 -12.45
CA ILE A 126 -14.49 -17.40 -12.54
C ILE A 126 -15.82 -16.70 -12.28
N LEU A 127 -16.88 -17.10 -13.01
CA LEU A 127 -18.22 -16.51 -12.88
C LEU A 127 -18.85 -16.68 -11.48
N ARG A 128 -18.49 -17.75 -10.76
CA ARG A 128 -18.94 -17.99 -9.38
C ARG A 128 -18.11 -17.28 -8.33
N SER A 129 -16.85 -16.95 -8.64
CA SER A 129 -15.90 -16.43 -7.67
C SER A 129 -15.83 -14.89 -7.65
N TYR A 130 -16.16 -14.28 -8.78
CA TYR A 130 -15.99 -12.83 -8.94
C TYR A 130 -17.27 -12.19 -9.52
N THR A 131 -17.50 -10.93 -9.15
CA THR A 131 -18.67 -10.15 -9.61
C THR A 131 -18.21 -9.02 -10.52
N GLY A 132 -19.14 -8.46 -11.32
CA GLY A 132 -18.84 -7.30 -12.17
C GLY A 132 -18.08 -7.62 -13.47
N LEU A 133 -17.80 -8.88 -13.75
CA LEU A 133 -16.96 -9.38 -14.84
C LEU A 133 -17.35 -8.93 -16.26
N PHE A 134 -18.59 -8.46 -16.47
CA PHE A 134 -19.10 -7.98 -17.77
C PHE A 134 -19.17 -6.47 -17.85
N SER A 135 -18.93 -5.77 -16.75
CA SER A 135 -19.06 -4.31 -16.66
C SER A 135 -17.73 -3.62 -16.49
N ASP A 136 -16.80 -4.23 -15.75
CA ASP A 136 -15.49 -3.69 -15.44
C ASP A 136 -14.48 -4.82 -15.19
N TYR A 137 -13.20 -4.47 -15.09
CA TYR A 137 -12.17 -5.43 -14.71
C TYR A 137 -12.35 -5.90 -13.28
N ALA A 138 -12.50 -7.21 -13.10
CA ALA A 138 -12.44 -7.84 -11.79
C ALA A 138 -11.02 -8.33 -11.51
N TYR A 139 -10.51 -8.04 -10.31
CA TYR A 139 -9.24 -8.59 -9.84
C TYR A 139 -9.40 -10.08 -9.52
N ILE A 140 -8.49 -10.88 -10.04
CA ILE A 140 -8.50 -12.34 -9.87
C ILE A 140 -7.18 -12.82 -9.27
N ASP A 141 -7.24 -13.98 -8.60
CA ASP A 141 -6.08 -14.71 -8.10
C ASP A 141 -6.02 -16.10 -8.75
N GLU A 142 -4.98 -16.33 -9.56
CA GLU A 142 -4.81 -17.57 -10.30
C GLU A 142 -4.60 -18.79 -9.39
N ASP A 143 -4.01 -18.61 -8.21
CA ASP A 143 -3.81 -19.69 -7.24
C ASP A 143 -5.15 -20.13 -6.64
N THR A 144 -6.05 -19.19 -6.38
CA THR A 144 -7.43 -19.48 -5.95
C THR A 144 -8.24 -20.14 -7.06
N LEU A 145 -8.11 -19.67 -8.30
CA LEU A 145 -8.77 -20.28 -9.45
C LEU A 145 -8.25 -21.71 -9.69
N ALA A 146 -6.96 -21.95 -9.60
CA ALA A 146 -6.35 -23.27 -9.73
C ALA A 146 -6.91 -24.25 -8.68
N LYS A 147 -6.93 -23.85 -7.40
CA LYS A 147 -7.48 -24.66 -6.31
C LYS A 147 -8.96 -24.99 -6.52
N ARG A 148 -9.78 -24.03 -6.93
CA ARG A 148 -11.23 -24.22 -7.11
C ARG A 148 -11.58 -25.01 -8.38
N SER A 149 -10.78 -24.86 -9.43
CA SER A 149 -10.96 -25.60 -10.69
C SER A 149 -10.29 -26.98 -10.68
N GLY A 150 -9.38 -27.24 -9.73
CA GLY A 150 -8.57 -28.47 -9.73
C GLY A 150 -7.53 -28.52 -10.87
N LEU A 151 -7.22 -27.36 -11.45
CA LEU A 151 -6.19 -27.18 -12.47
C LEU A 151 -4.89 -26.71 -11.83
N THR A 152 -3.79 -26.86 -12.53
CA THR A 152 -2.52 -26.20 -12.14
C THR A 152 -2.58 -24.71 -12.50
N ARG A 153 -1.81 -23.89 -11.79
CA ARG A 153 -1.70 -22.46 -12.09
C ARG A 153 -1.27 -22.20 -13.54
N GLN A 154 -0.37 -23.04 -14.06
CA GLN A 154 0.11 -22.93 -15.43
C GLN A 154 -1.02 -23.20 -16.46
N GLN A 155 -1.89 -24.18 -16.19
CA GLN A 155 -3.07 -24.45 -17.02
C GLN A 155 -4.04 -23.28 -16.98
N VAL A 156 -4.35 -22.76 -15.78
CA VAL A 156 -5.19 -21.55 -15.64
C VAL A 156 -4.65 -20.40 -16.47
N TYR A 157 -3.35 -20.10 -16.34
CA TYR A 157 -2.71 -19.05 -17.13
C TYR A 157 -2.83 -19.27 -18.63
N SER A 158 -2.53 -20.49 -19.11
CA SER A 158 -2.60 -20.84 -20.53
C SER A 158 -4.02 -20.72 -21.10
N ILE A 159 -5.04 -21.16 -20.34
CA ILE A 159 -6.45 -21.04 -20.72
C ILE A 159 -6.85 -19.57 -20.80
N LEU A 160 -6.51 -18.75 -19.80
CA LEU A 160 -6.83 -17.31 -19.79
C LEU A 160 -6.21 -16.56 -20.99
N ILE A 161 -4.96 -16.88 -21.35
CA ILE A 161 -4.31 -16.32 -22.53
C ILE A 161 -5.01 -16.77 -23.81
N THR A 162 -5.40 -18.04 -23.90
CA THR A 162 -6.12 -18.57 -25.07
C THR A 162 -7.49 -17.89 -25.23
N LEU A 163 -8.24 -17.76 -24.16
CA LEU A 163 -9.54 -17.06 -24.15
C LEU A 163 -9.39 -15.57 -24.53
N THR A 164 -8.28 -14.94 -24.14
CA THR A 164 -7.97 -13.56 -24.55
C THR A 164 -7.71 -13.46 -26.06
N ARG A 165 -6.94 -14.40 -26.64
CA ARG A 165 -6.71 -14.47 -28.09
C ARG A 165 -7.98 -14.75 -28.88
N GLN A 166 -8.91 -15.48 -28.31
CA GLN A 166 -10.22 -15.78 -28.90
C GLN A 166 -11.24 -14.66 -28.70
N HIS A 167 -10.87 -13.55 -28.07
CA HIS A 167 -11.78 -12.44 -27.74
C HIS A 167 -12.99 -12.83 -26.88
N VAL A 168 -12.87 -13.87 -26.07
CA VAL A 168 -13.89 -14.29 -25.10
C VAL A 168 -13.87 -13.41 -23.87
N LEU A 169 -12.67 -13.17 -23.40
CA LEU A 169 -12.38 -12.28 -22.28
C LEU A 169 -11.07 -11.52 -22.53
N HIS A 170 -10.84 -10.48 -21.79
CA HIS A 170 -9.52 -9.81 -21.77
C HIS A 170 -8.88 -10.05 -20.40
N TYR A 171 -7.79 -10.80 -20.38
CA TYR A 171 -7.00 -11.11 -19.20
C TYR A 171 -5.71 -10.32 -19.22
N ILE A 172 -5.46 -9.61 -18.14
CA ILE A 172 -4.20 -8.91 -17.88
C ILE A 172 -3.53 -9.63 -16.73
N PRO A 173 -2.45 -10.40 -17.01
CA PRO A 173 -1.74 -11.12 -15.95
C PRO A 173 -1.10 -10.15 -14.98
N GLY A 174 -1.21 -10.45 -13.71
CA GLY A 174 -0.50 -9.75 -12.66
C GLY A 174 1.00 -9.95 -12.83
N LYS A 175 1.74 -8.86 -12.91
CA LYS A 175 3.19 -8.93 -12.84
C LYS A 175 3.57 -8.91 -11.38
N LYS A 176 4.06 -10.02 -10.85
CA LYS A 176 4.60 -10.10 -9.49
C LYS A 176 5.87 -9.26 -9.29
N THR A 177 6.42 -8.74 -10.36
CA THR A 177 7.62 -7.90 -10.33
C THR A 177 7.18 -6.45 -10.42
N PRO A 178 7.54 -5.60 -9.46
CA PRO A 178 7.39 -4.16 -9.56
C PRO A 178 7.99 -3.66 -10.86
N TYR A 179 7.47 -2.58 -11.40
CA TYR A 179 8.02 -1.98 -12.61
C TYR A 179 8.12 -0.46 -12.49
N ILE A 180 9.02 0.09 -13.31
CA ILE A 180 9.17 1.52 -13.50
C ILE A 180 8.80 1.85 -14.94
N ILE A 181 7.89 2.82 -15.11
CA ILE A 181 7.58 3.42 -16.41
C ILE A 181 8.13 4.84 -16.39
N TYR A 182 8.87 5.20 -17.43
CA TYR A 182 9.32 6.57 -17.61
C TYR A 182 8.17 7.40 -18.19
N THR A 183 7.68 8.35 -17.42
CA THR A 183 6.61 9.28 -17.84
C THR A 183 7.12 10.49 -18.57
N ARG A 184 8.44 10.69 -18.57
CA ARG A 184 9.17 11.75 -19.28
C ARG A 184 10.46 11.19 -19.84
N GLU A 185 11.04 11.91 -20.80
CA GLU A 185 12.41 11.69 -21.26
C GLU A 185 13.38 11.87 -20.07
N ARG A 186 14.45 11.07 -20.08
CA ARG A 186 15.53 11.21 -19.09
C ARG A 186 16.08 12.61 -19.12
N GLN A 187 16.05 13.26 -17.96
CA GLN A 187 16.66 14.55 -17.73
C GLN A 187 17.91 14.41 -16.84
N ASP A 188 18.72 15.45 -16.81
CA ASP A 188 19.79 15.59 -15.85
C ASP A 188 19.21 15.59 -14.42
N SER A 189 19.86 14.90 -13.50
CA SER A 189 19.42 14.81 -12.09
C SER A 189 19.34 16.19 -11.42
N ASP A 190 20.20 17.12 -11.79
CA ASP A 190 20.23 18.48 -11.26
C ASP A 190 19.01 19.30 -11.71
N ARG A 191 18.39 18.93 -12.83
CA ARG A 191 17.17 19.58 -13.35
C ARG A 191 15.88 19.04 -12.74
N ILE A 192 15.97 18.03 -11.88
CA ILE A 192 14.79 17.50 -11.19
C ILE A 192 14.28 18.51 -10.18
N VAL A 193 13.08 19.01 -10.44
CA VAL A 193 12.36 19.92 -9.56
C VAL A 193 11.32 19.16 -8.77
N LEU A 194 11.47 19.13 -7.46
CA LEU A 194 10.45 18.64 -6.54
C LEU A 194 9.67 19.84 -6.04
N SER A 195 8.43 20.00 -6.48
CA SER A 195 7.59 21.13 -6.08
C SER A 195 7.33 21.10 -4.57
N LYS A 196 7.02 22.26 -4.00
CA LYS A 196 6.70 22.41 -2.59
C LYS A 196 5.54 21.48 -2.17
N GLU A 197 4.52 21.37 -3.01
CA GLU A 197 3.36 20.52 -2.78
C GLU A 197 3.69 19.02 -2.75
N VAL A 198 4.67 18.61 -3.56
CA VAL A 198 5.09 17.20 -3.65
C VAL A 198 5.98 16.80 -2.47
N TYR A 199 6.82 17.69 -1.99
CA TYR A 199 7.82 17.36 -0.99
C TYR A 199 7.60 18.10 0.34
N GLU A 200 7.79 19.45 0.41
CA GLU A 200 7.80 20.19 1.66
C GLU A 200 6.47 20.15 2.41
N ASP A 201 5.37 20.40 1.73
CA ASP A 201 4.05 20.47 2.37
C ASP A 201 3.62 19.09 2.86
N ARG A 202 3.97 18.04 2.13
CA ARG A 202 3.72 16.66 2.55
C ARG A 202 4.60 16.24 3.71
N LYS A 203 5.89 16.60 3.69
CA LYS A 203 6.82 16.36 4.78
C LYS A 203 6.33 17.06 6.05
N ALA A 204 6.00 18.33 5.98
CA ALA A 204 5.47 19.09 7.12
C ALA A 204 4.16 18.50 7.66
N SER A 205 3.23 18.10 6.77
CA SER A 205 1.99 17.43 7.17
C SER A 205 2.26 16.08 7.86
N TYR A 206 3.23 15.32 7.37
CA TYR A 206 3.61 14.04 7.98
C TYR A 206 4.28 14.25 9.35
N GLU A 207 5.21 15.19 9.46
CA GLU A 207 5.85 15.58 10.72
C GLU A 207 4.82 16.03 11.77
N LYS A 208 3.84 16.84 11.37
CA LYS A 208 2.74 17.27 12.24
C LYS A 208 1.93 16.08 12.78
N ARG A 209 1.64 15.08 11.95
CA ARG A 209 0.92 13.88 12.37
C ARG A 209 1.74 13.03 13.34
N ILE A 210 3.02 12.81 13.05
CA ILE A 210 3.93 12.07 13.94
C ILE A 210 4.05 12.80 15.28
N LYS A 211 4.25 14.11 15.26
CA LYS A 211 4.31 14.92 16.49
C LYS A 211 3.02 14.81 17.30
N ALA A 212 1.87 14.95 16.67
CA ALA A 212 0.58 14.83 17.35
C ALA A 212 0.40 13.46 18.00
N MET A 213 0.86 12.38 17.37
CA MET A 213 0.81 11.03 17.92
C MET A 213 1.75 10.87 19.13
N ILE A 214 2.97 11.40 19.04
CA ILE A 214 3.91 11.40 20.18
C ILE A 214 3.35 12.21 21.34
N ASP A 215 2.88 13.42 21.07
CA ASP A 215 2.27 14.30 22.09
C ASP A 215 1.06 13.61 22.75
N TYR A 216 0.23 12.90 21.97
CA TYR A 216 -0.88 12.11 22.49
C TYR A 216 -0.41 10.98 23.42
N ALA A 217 0.65 10.27 23.05
CA ALA A 217 1.19 9.16 23.84
C ALA A 217 1.88 9.64 25.12
N GLU A 218 2.65 10.73 25.06
CA GLU A 218 3.48 11.24 26.17
C GLU A 218 2.72 12.14 27.15
N THR A 219 1.60 12.75 26.73
CA THR A 219 0.82 13.66 27.59
C THR A 219 0.07 12.87 28.66
N ASP A 220 0.19 13.27 29.90
CA ASP A 220 -0.46 12.67 31.08
C ASP A 220 -1.36 13.63 31.87
N ASP A 221 -1.51 14.88 31.41
CA ASP A 221 -2.30 15.95 32.04
C ASP A 221 -3.58 16.31 31.28
N LYS A 222 -3.73 15.89 30.01
CA LYS A 222 -4.86 16.21 29.14
C LYS A 222 -5.72 14.98 28.83
N CYS A 223 -7.03 15.16 28.90
CA CYS A 223 -7.99 14.10 28.58
C CYS A 223 -7.76 13.55 27.15
N ARG A 224 -7.63 12.22 27.00
CA ARG A 224 -7.39 11.54 25.73
C ARG A 224 -8.46 11.87 24.68
N SER A 225 -9.73 11.80 25.04
CA SER A 225 -10.82 12.13 24.13
C SER A 225 -10.77 13.57 23.64
N ARG A 226 -10.45 14.54 24.53
CA ARG A 226 -10.30 15.94 24.13
C ARG A 226 -9.16 16.15 23.14
N MET A 227 -8.03 15.46 23.34
CA MET A 227 -6.90 15.54 22.41
C MET A 227 -7.26 15.00 21.03
N LEU A 228 -7.98 13.86 20.97
CA LEU A 228 -8.44 13.29 19.70
C LEU A 228 -9.45 14.19 19.00
N LEU A 229 -10.48 14.68 19.72
CA LEU A 229 -11.48 15.58 19.15
C LEU A 229 -10.83 16.87 18.63
N TYR A 230 -9.92 17.45 19.40
CA TYR A 230 -9.17 18.64 18.98
C TYR A 230 -8.32 18.39 17.72
N TYR A 231 -7.67 17.23 17.61
CA TYR A 231 -6.90 16.84 16.44
C TYR A 231 -7.78 16.78 15.18
N PHE A 232 -9.02 16.30 15.31
CA PHE A 232 -9.99 16.24 14.21
C PHE A 232 -10.79 17.52 14.01
N GLY A 233 -10.46 18.61 14.72
CA GLY A 233 -11.06 19.92 14.54
C GLY A 233 -12.30 20.20 15.43
N GLU A 234 -12.65 19.28 16.31
CA GLU A 234 -13.77 19.46 17.24
C GLU A 234 -13.28 20.06 18.57
N LYS A 235 -13.88 21.17 18.99
CA LYS A 235 -13.60 21.79 20.27
C LYS A 235 -14.55 21.25 21.33
N ASN A 236 -14.04 20.43 22.22
CA ASN A 236 -14.77 19.93 23.37
C ASN A 236 -14.06 20.35 24.66
N GLU A 237 -14.75 21.06 25.55
CA GLU A 237 -14.20 21.54 26.82
C GLU A 237 -14.36 20.52 27.95
N HIS A 238 -15.21 19.51 27.78
CA HIS A 238 -15.46 18.49 28.79
C HIS A 238 -14.51 17.33 28.74
N ASN A 239 -14.07 16.89 29.93
CA ASN A 239 -13.27 15.68 30.06
C ASN A 239 -14.17 14.44 29.96
N CYS A 240 -13.68 13.35 29.39
CA CYS A 240 -14.48 12.13 29.17
C CYS A 240 -14.77 11.35 30.49
N GLY A 241 -14.01 11.59 31.55
CA GLY A 241 -14.13 10.87 32.83
C GLY A 241 -13.70 9.40 32.82
N GLN A 242 -13.32 8.85 31.65
CA GLN A 242 -13.11 7.39 31.45
C GLN A 242 -11.71 7.02 30.98
N CYS A 243 -10.91 7.96 30.48
CA CYS A 243 -9.57 7.68 30.04
C CYS A 243 -8.60 7.59 31.25
N ASP A 244 -7.42 7.03 31.01
CA ASP A 244 -6.35 6.88 32.00
C ASP A 244 -6.01 8.17 32.74
N VAL A 245 -5.95 9.30 32.01
CA VAL A 245 -5.65 10.63 32.57
C VAL A 245 -6.80 11.13 33.46
N CYS A 246 -8.05 10.95 33.03
CA CYS A 246 -9.20 11.37 33.84
C CYS A 246 -9.33 10.54 35.11
N LEU A 247 -9.09 9.24 35.03
CA LEU A 247 -9.16 8.34 36.19
C LEU A 247 -8.06 8.64 37.22
N LYS A 248 -6.82 8.94 36.77
CA LYS A 248 -5.74 9.37 37.69
C LYS A 248 -6.07 10.63 38.44
N LYS A 249 -6.78 11.60 37.83
CA LYS A 249 -7.19 12.84 38.48
C LYS A 249 -8.23 12.66 39.58
N HIS A 250 -8.95 11.53 39.60
CA HIS A 250 -9.97 11.20 40.59
C HIS A 250 -9.47 10.31 41.74
N GLU A 251 -8.13 10.17 41.91
CA GLU A 251 -7.47 9.35 42.97
C GLU A 251 -7.85 7.86 42.94
N SER A 252 -8.71 7.45 42.04
CA SER A 252 -9.01 6.05 41.78
C SER A 252 -8.09 5.50 40.72
N GLY A 253 -6.77 5.45 41.01
CA GLY A 253 -5.80 4.79 40.12
C GLY A 253 -6.29 3.37 39.82
N LEU A 254 -6.23 2.97 38.56
CA LEU A 254 -6.31 1.55 38.21
C LEU A 254 -5.37 0.79 39.13
N ARG A 255 -5.93 0.00 40.06
CA ARG A 255 -5.13 -0.87 40.93
C ARG A 255 -4.29 -1.75 40.02
N LEU A 256 -3.03 -1.98 40.36
CA LEU A 256 -2.12 -2.83 39.58
C LEU A 256 -2.81 -4.13 39.12
N GLY A 257 -3.71 -4.71 39.95
CA GLY A 257 -4.50 -5.88 39.60
C GLY A 257 -5.41 -5.74 38.39
N VAL A 258 -6.01 -4.58 38.16
CA VAL A 258 -6.87 -4.38 36.96
C VAL A 258 -6.03 -4.27 35.70
N PHE A 259 -4.81 -3.73 35.80
CA PHE A 259 -3.86 -3.72 34.69
C PHE A 259 -3.35 -5.14 34.36
N GLU A 260 -3.08 -5.93 35.41
CA GLU A 260 -2.65 -7.33 35.25
C GLU A 260 -3.76 -8.21 34.66
N ASP A 261 -5.02 -8.03 35.09
CA ASP A 261 -6.17 -8.76 34.55
C ASP A 261 -6.40 -8.44 33.06
N VAL A 262 -6.34 -7.18 32.67
CA VAL A 262 -6.46 -6.75 31.27
C VAL A 262 -5.28 -7.22 30.41
N ARG A 263 -4.06 -7.18 30.96
CA ARG A 263 -2.88 -7.72 30.28
C ARG A 263 -3.03 -9.22 30.02
N ASP A 264 -3.43 -9.98 31.03
CA ASP A 264 -3.55 -11.44 30.96
C ASP A 264 -4.73 -11.88 30.04
N GLU A 265 -5.73 -11.01 29.85
CA GLU A 265 -6.85 -11.24 28.92
C GLU A 265 -6.47 -10.93 27.47
N ILE A 266 -5.54 -10.00 27.24
CA ILE A 266 -5.00 -9.66 25.90
C ILE A 266 -4.00 -10.72 25.41
N PHE A 267 -3.30 -11.38 26.33
CA PHE A 267 -2.27 -12.40 26.00
C PHE A 267 -2.77 -13.85 26.12
N ARG A 268 -4.05 -14.08 26.35
CA ARG A 268 -4.74 -15.37 26.19
C ARG A 268 -5.29 -15.53 24.77
#